data_76573ddd991e223bad41a19d1a992781
#
_entry.id   76573ddd991e223bad41a19d1a992781
#
_cell.length_a   1.000
_cell.length_b   1.000
_cell.length_c   1.000
_cell.angle_alpha   90.00
_cell.angle_beta   90.00
_cell.angle_gamma   90.00
#
_symmetry.space_group_name_H-M   'P 1'
#
loop_
_entity.id
_entity.type
_entity.pdbx_description
1 polymer ?
#
loop_
_entity_poly.entity_id
_entity_poly.type
_entity_poly.pdbx_seq_one_letter_code
_entity_poly.pdbx_strand_id
1 'polypeptide(L)'
;MWYNLNINKLTELLTPTFLRRERMLAWLRVIHFPLIKIMDDFNFNRNQNLYNLAHNGQVCYLRKALNDRFDIVQRRIKIIDGNKYKREYIYTDGEKKPRFLGTMYLREDADYSDTGVDFVVLIPAELNYNDYEMRALIDFYKLASKRYKIQTK
;
A
#
# COMPACT_ATOMS: atom_id res chain seq x y z
N MET A 1 6.99 -11.96 -21.02
CA MET A 1 7.24 -10.51 -20.90
C MET A 1 8.72 -10.26 -21.20
N TRP A 2 9.08 -9.15 -21.84
CA TRP A 2 10.44 -8.85 -22.32
C TRP A 2 11.53 -8.83 -21.23
N TYR A 3 11.16 -8.57 -19.98
CA TYR A 3 12.08 -8.53 -18.83
C TYR A 3 12.28 -9.89 -18.14
N ASN A 4 11.53 -10.92 -18.51
CA ASN A 4 11.68 -12.26 -17.93
C ASN A 4 12.67 -13.06 -18.75
N LEU A 5 13.93 -12.92 -18.43
CA LEU A 5 15.04 -13.49 -19.14
C LEU A 5 15.46 -14.82 -18.50
N ASN A 6 15.43 -15.89 -19.27
CA ASN A 6 15.97 -17.16 -18.81
C ASN A 6 17.47 -17.22 -19.16
N ILE A 7 18.30 -16.95 -18.15
CA ILE A 7 19.77 -16.86 -18.33
C ILE A 7 20.35 -18.19 -18.83
N ASN A 8 19.85 -19.32 -18.36
CA ASN A 8 20.33 -20.63 -18.79
C ASN A 8 20.06 -20.86 -20.27
N LYS A 9 18.87 -20.53 -20.75
CA LYS A 9 18.51 -20.63 -22.17
C LYS A 9 19.31 -19.64 -23.03
N LEU A 10 19.51 -18.42 -22.52
CA LEU A 10 20.32 -17.41 -23.19
C LEU A 10 21.75 -17.87 -23.33
N THR A 11 22.37 -18.46 -22.30
CA THR A 11 23.72 -19.03 -22.32
C THR A 11 23.82 -20.11 -23.36
N GLU A 12 22.86 -21.02 -23.42
CA GLU A 12 22.84 -22.09 -24.44
C GLU A 12 22.77 -21.52 -25.86
N LEU A 13 21.92 -20.52 -26.09
CA LEU A 13 21.75 -19.89 -27.40
C LEU A 13 23.00 -19.09 -27.84
N LEU A 14 23.67 -18.42 -26.91
CA LEU A 14 24.89 -17.65 -27.20
C LEU A 14 26.12 -18.52 -27.38
N THR A 15 26.10 -19.75 -26.85
CA THR A 15 27.25 -20.68 -27.02
C THR A 15 27.23 -21.24 -28.43
N PRO A 16 28.36 -21.19 -29.17
CA PRO A 16 28.48 -21.81 -30.48
C PRO A 16 28.14 -23.30 -30.44
N THR A 17 27.52 -23.84 -31.49
CA THR A 17 26.98 -25.21 -31.53
C THR A 17 28.04 -26.28 -31.25
N PHE A 18 29.25 -26.09 -31.71
CA PHE A 18 30.37 -27.04 -31.50
C PHE A 18 30.86 -27.08 -30.04
N LEU A 19 30.60 -26.03 -29.24
CA LEU A 19 30.94 -25.97 -27.81
C LEU A 19 29.78 -26.38 -26.87
N ARG A 20 28.58 -26.65 -27.38
CA ARG A 20 27.42 -27.07 -26.60
C ARG A 20 27.51 -28.49 -26.07
N ARG A 21 28.64 -28.83 -25.44
CA ARG A 21 28.81 -30.11 -24.76
C ARG A 21 28.34 -29.98 -23.28
N GLU A 22 27.82 -31.06 -22.73
CA GLU A 22 27.27 -31.08 -21.38
C GLU A 22 28.21 -30.51 -20.32
N ARG A 23 29.47 -30.86 -20.34
CA ARG A 23 30.50 -30.38 -19.39
C ARG A 23 30.71 -28.87 -19.52
N MET A 24 30.75 -28.35 -20.75
CA MET A 24 30.94 -26.93 -21.00
C MET A 24 29.71 -26.13 -20.56
N LEU A 25 28.52 -26.61 -20.85
CA LEU A 25 27.27 -25.99 -20.40
C LEU A 25 27.15 -26.02 -18.88
N ALA A 26 27.56 -27.11 -18.22
CA ALA A 26 27.56 -27.18 -16.75
C ALA A 26 28.52 -26.15 -16.14
N TRP A 27 29.71 -25.99 -16.71
CA TRP A 27 30.66 -24.98 -16.25
C TRP A 27 30.14 -23.56 -16.46
N LEU A 28 29.56 -23.26 -17.60
CA LEU A 28 28.94 -21.96 -17.87
C LEU A 28 27.78 -21.67 -16.91
N ARG A 29 26.96 -22.66 -16.54
CA ARG A 29 25.87 -22.48 -15.54
C ARG A 29 26.42 -22.08 -14.19
N VAL A 30 27.55 -22.63 -13.76
CA VAL A 30 28.18 -22.23 -12.49
C VAL A 30 28.61 -20.77 -12.52
N ILE A 31 29.21 -20.33 -13.62
CA ILE A 31 29.66 -18.94 -13.80
C ILE A 31 28.45 -17.98 -13.81
N HIS A 32 27.33 -18.38 -14.38
CA HIS A 32 26.14 -17.53 -14.49
C HIS A 32 25.24 -17.59 -13.24
N PHE A 33 25.54 -18.44 -12.26
CA PHE A 33 24.75 -18.54 -11.04
C PHE A 33 24.52 -17.19 -10.32
N PRO A 34 25.55 -16.32 -10.15
CA PRO A 34 25.34 -15.00 -9.58
C PRO A 34 24.37 -14.11 -10.38
N LEU A 35 24.38 -14.23 -11.73
CA LEU A 35 23.46 -13.47 -12.58
C LEU A 35 22.02 -13.93 -12.42
N ILE A 36 21.78 -15.22 -12.22
CA ILE A 36 20.45 -15.75 -11.94
C ILE A 36 19.91 -15.14 -10.65
N LYS A 37 20.73 -15.12 -9.59
CA LYS A 37 20.34 -14.51 -8.31
C LYS A 37 19.99 -13.03 -8.45
N ILE A 38 20.81 -12.26 -9.17
CA ILE A 38 20.53 -10.84 -9.43
C ILE A 38 19.21 -10.67 -10.19
N MET A 39 18.92 -11.56 -11.15
CA MET A 39 17.68 -11.53 -11.92
C MET A 39 16.45 -11.84 -11.06
N ASP A 40 16.58 -12.79 -10.12
CA ASP A 40 15.52 -13.12 -9.17
C ASP A 40 15.26 -11.94 -8.21
N ASP A 41 16.32 -11.32 -7.69
CA ASP A 41 16.23 -10.12 -6.85
C ASP A 41 15.60 -8.95 -7.63
N PHE A 42 15.95 -8.77 -8.89
CA PHE A 42 15.32 -7.77 -9.76
C PHE A 42 13.81 -8.01 -9.93
N ASN A 43 13.42 -9.24 -10.22
CA ASN A 43 12.01 -9.61 -10.39
C ASN A 43 11.23 -9.42 -9.08
N PHE A 44 11.82 -9.79 -7.96
CA PHE A 44 11.23 -9.57 -6.64
C PHE A 44 11.01 -8.08 -6.36
N ASN A 45 12.05 -7.26 -6.51
CA ASN A 45 11.98 -5.81 -6.32
C ASN A 45 10.97 -5.15 -7.29
N ARG A 46 10.94 -5.60 -8.54
CA ARG A 46 9.98 -5.13 -9.52
C ARG A 46 8.53 -5.39 -9.08
N ASN A 47 8.25 -6.60 -8.59
CA ASN A 47 6.91 -6.96 -8.13
C ASN A 47 6.53 -6.15 -6.90
N GLN A 48 7.45 -5.91 -5.97
CA GLN A 48 7.24 -5.03 -4.82
C GLN A 48 6.94 -3.59 -5.25
N ASN A 49 7.72 -3.06 -6.19
CA ASN A 49 7.51 -1.71 -6.70
C ASN A 49 6.15 -1.58 -7.42
N LEU A 50 5.75 -2.57 -8.21
CA LEU A 50 4.44 -2.59 -8.85
C LEU A 50 3.30 -2.64 -7.83
N TYR A 51 3.47 -3.41 -6.74
CA TYR A 51 2.52 -3.42 -5.65
C TYR A 51 2.42 -2.04 -4.98
N ASN A 52 3.55 -1.41 -4.67
CA ASN A 52 3.59 -0.08 -4.06
C ASN A 52 2.95 0.99 -4.95
N LEU A 53 3.20 0.94 -6.25
CA LEU A 53 2.60 1.86 -7.22
C LEU A 53 1.08 1.65 -7.41
N ALA A 54 0.59 0.43 -7.22
CA ALA A 54 -0.83 0.12 -7.30
C ALA A 54 -1.63 0.60 -6.08
N HIS A 55 -0.94 1.00 -4.99
CA HIS A 55 -1.56 1.50 -3.77
C HIS A 55 -1.25 2.98 -3.58
N ASN A 56 -2.23 3.73 -3.14
CA ASN A 56 -2.11 5.16 -2.88
C ASN A 56 -2.74 5.52 -1.52
N GLY A 57 -2.75 6.82 -1.16
CA GLY A 57 -3.30 7.32 0.09
C GLY A 57 -4.84 7.31 0.21
N GLN A 58 -5.57 6.72 -0.73
CA GLN A 58 -7.02 6.52 -0.58
C GLN A 58 -7.31 5.50 0.52
N VAL A 59 -8.37 5.73 1.27
CA VAL A 59 -8.77 4.89 2.42
C VAL A 59 -8.86 3.41 2.05
N CYS A 60 -9.41 3.08 0.89
CA CYS A 60 -9.56 1.69 0.43
C CYS A 60 -8.21 1.01 0.18
N TYR A 61 -7.27 1.71 -0.47
CA TYR A 61 -5.94 1.17 -0.78
C TYR A 61 -5.04 1.13 0.47
N LEU A 62 -5.06 2.18 1.29
CA LEU A 62 -4.33 2.20 2.55
C LEU A 62 -4.81 1.09 3.48
N ARG A 63 -6.15 0.93 3.63
CA ARG A 63 -6.72 -0.17 4.40
C ARG A 63 -6.31 -1.54 3.84
N LYS A 64 -6.30 -1.70 2.52
CA LYS A 64 -5.85 -2.93 1.87
C LYS A 64 -4.38 -3.21 2.18
N ALA A 65 -3.49 -2.23 2.01
CA ALA A 65 -2.07 -2.37 2.27
C ALA A 65 -1.77 -2.75 3.73
N LEU A 66 -2.48 -2.13 4.69
CA LEU A 66 -2.36 -2.46 6.11
C LEU A 66 -2.82 -3.89 6.41
N ASN A 67 -3.96 -4.30 5.87
CA ASN A 67 -4.46 -5.67 6.06
C ASN A 67 -3.58 -6.71 5.36
N ASP A 68 -3.09 -6.44 4.17
CA ASP A 68 -2.19 -7.36 3.43
C ASP A 68 -0.86 -7.56 4.17
N ARG A 69 -0.39 -6.58 4.97
CA ARG A 69 0.85 -6.69 5.73
C ARG A 69 0.67 -7.29 7.12
N PHE A 70 -0.36 -6.87 7.87
CA PHE A 70 -0.50 -7.18 9.29
C PHE A 70 -1.64 -8.15 9.63
N ASP A 71 -2.72 -8.18 8.85
CA ASP A 71 -3.88 -9.07 9.10
C ASP A 71 -4.38 -9.70 7.80
N ILE A 72 -3.59 -10.60 7.22
CA ILE A 72 -3.86 -11.24 5.93
C ILE A 72 -5.15 -12.06 5.96
N VAL A 73 -5.42 -12.75 7.07
CA VAL A 73 -6.51 -13.73 7.18
C VAL A 73 -7.85 -13.06 7.44
N GLN A 74 -7.94 -12.23 8.46
CA GLN A 74 -9.22 -11.69 8.94
C GLN A 74 -9.52 -10.28 8.44
N ARG A 75 -8.49 -9.50 8.05
CA ARG A 75 -8.63 -8.17 7.45
C ARG A 75 -9.45 -7.20 8.29
N ARG A 76 -9.21 -7.19 9.59
CA ARG A 76 -9.98 -6.44 10.60
C ARG A 76 -9.57 -4.98 10.76
N ILE A 77 -8.40 -4.58 10.25
CA ILE A 77 -7.92 -3.20 10.34
C ILE A 77 -8.88 -2.30 9.55
N LYS A 78 -9.39 -1.26 10.21
CA LYS A 78 -10.32 -0.29 9.65
C LYS A 78 -9.76 1.11 9.75
N ILE A 79 -10.13 1.95 8.80
CA ILE A 79 -9.81 3.37 8.81
C ILE A 79 -11.14 4.11 8.89
N ILE A 80 -11.24 5.02 9.86
CA ILE A 80 -12.41 5.90 10.07
C ILE A 80 -11.96 7.35 10.00
N ASP A 81 -12.89 8.23 9.71
CA ASP A 81 -12.65 9.67 9.74
C ASP A 81 -12.29 10.12 11.15
N GLY A 82 -11.35 11.06 11.26
CA GLY A 82 -10.94 11.62 12.54
C GLY A 82 -12.00 12.53 13.17
N ASN A 83 -12.83 13.18 12.35
CA ASN A 83 -13.89 14.05 12.82
C ASN A 83 -15.15 13.27 13.16
N LYS A 84 -15.74 13.57 14.29
CA LYS A 84 -16.96 12.91 14.80
C LYS A 84 -18.15 13.12 13.87
N TYR A 85 -18.27 14.32 13.31
CA TYR A 85 -19.36 14.70 12.42
C TYR A 85 -18.84 15.33 11.13
N LYS A 86 -19.55 15.08 10.04
CA LYS A 86 -19.27 15.70 8.75
C LYS A 86 -19.72 17.15 8.79
N ARG A 87 -18.90 18.08 8.30
CA ARG A 87 -19.28 19.49 8.14
C ARG A 87 -20.40 19.61 7.12
N GLU A 88 -21.46 20.29 7.49
CA GLU A 88 -22.55 20.68 6.60
C GLU A 88 -22.42 22.16 6.28
N TYR A 89 -22.62 22.51 5.02
CA TYR A 89 -22.50 23.88 4.55
C TYR A 89 -23.88 24.43 4.21
N ILE A 90 -24.13 25.68 4.60
CA ILE A 90 -25.32 26.45 4.20
C ILE A 90 -24.91 27.21 2.94
N TYR A 91 -25.69 27.03 1.90
CA TYR A 91 -25.44 27.64 0.61
C TYR A 91 -26.30 28.89 0.43
N THR A 92 -25.83 29.85 -0.39
CA THR A 92 -26.61 31.03 -0.75
C THR A 92 -27.72 30.67 -1.73
N ASP A 93 -28.76 31.49 -1.81
CA ASP A 93 -29.88 31.25 -2.73
C ASP A 93 -29.47 31.15 -4.19
N GLY A 94 -28.41 31.85 -4.57
CA GLY A 94 -27.84 31.78 -5.93
C GLY A 94 -27.29 30.41 -6.33
N GLU A 95 -26.92 29.58 -5.36
CA GLU A 95 -26.39 28.23 -5.62
C GLU A 95 -27.46 27.16 -5.78
N LYS A 96 -28.75 27.52 -5.59
CA LYS A 96 -29.92 26.64 -5.74
C LYS A 96 -29.82 25.29 -5.01
N LYS A 97 -29.16 25.29 -3.84
CA LYS A 97 -29.01 24.12 -2.96
C LYS A 97 -29.64 24.40 -1.58
N PRO A 98 -30.98 24.55 -1.49
CA PRO A 98 -31.63 24.92 -0.24
C PRO A 98 -31.40 23.87 0.83
N ARG A 99 -31.14 24.33 2.06
CA ARG A 99 -31.08 23.53 3.27
C ARG A 99 -32.10 24.08 4.25
N PHE A 100 -32.94 23.21 4.79
CA PHE A 100 -34.03 23.60 5.65
C PHE A 100 -33.77 23.23 7.11
N LEU A 101 -34.06 24.10 8.03
CA LEU A 101 -34.14 23.81 9.48
C LEU A 101 -35.19 22.70 9.69
N GLY A 102 -34.83 21.69 10.49
CA GLY A 102 -35.63 20.48 10.67
C GLY A 102 -35.12 19.25 9.93
N THR A 103 -34.38 19.45 8.84
CA THR A 103 -33.60 18.38 8.15
C THR A 103 -32.13 18.47 8.47
N MET A 104 -31.65 19.62 8.91
CA MET A 104 -30.26 19.87 9.31
C MET A 104 -30.21 20.09 10.82
N TYR A 105 -29.30 19.38 11.49
CA TYR A 105 -29.07 19.56 12.91
C TYR A 105 -27.95 20.57 13.15
N LEU A 106 -28.19 21.62 13.88
CA LEU A 106 -27.18 22.53 14.43
C LEU A 106 -26.55 21.85 15.64
N ARG A 107 -25.26 21.58 15.57
CA ARG A 107 -24.49 20.98 16.67
C ARG A 107 -23.69 22.07 17.38
N GLU A 108 -23.20 21.76 18.57
CA GLU A 108 -22.28 22.64 19.28
C GLU A 108 -20.95 22.79 18.52
N ASP A 109 -20.30 23.94 18.73
CA ASP A 109 -19.00 24.24 18.12
C ASP A 109 -17.95 23.18 18.48
N ALA A 110 -18.02 22.64 19.69
CA ALA A 110 -17.17 21.54 20.15
C ALA A 110 -17.31 20.24 19.31
N ASP A 111 -18.50 19.98 18.76
CA ASP A 111 -18.74 18.80 17.91
C ASP A 111 -18.12 18.94 16.51
N TYR A 112 -17.94 20.16 16.03
CA TYR A 112 -17.29 20.48 14.76
C TYR A 112 -15.82 20.82 14.92
N SER A 113 -15.33 20.90 16.16
CA SER A 113 -13.92 21.20 16.42
C SER A 113 -13.00 20.17 15.75
N ASP A 114 -11.90 20.66 15.22
CA ASP A 114 -10.86 19.81 14.65
C ASP A 114 -10.26 18.94 15.75
N THR A 115 -10.48 17.62 15.66
CA THR A 115 -9.91 16.64 16.61
C THR A 115 -8.37 16.56 16.53
N GLY A 116 -7.76 17.34 15.68
CA GLY A 116 -6.32 17.35 15.45
C GLY A 116 -5.83 16.19 14.57
N VAL A 117 -6.73 15.29 14.15
CA VAL A 117 -6.42 14.16 13.26
C VAL A 117 -7.44 14.05 12.13
N ASP A 118 -6.95 13.76 10.95
CA ASP A 118 -7.81 13.62 9.76
C ASP A 118 -8.43 12.23 9.67
N PHE A 119 -7.72 11.20 10.15
CA PHE A 119 -8.24 9.84 10.18
C PHE A 119 -7.67 9.04 11.36
N VAL A 120 -8.41 8.01 11.76
CA VAL A 120 -8.02 7.08 12.81
C VAL A 120 -7.93 5.68 12.25
N VAL A 121 -6.81 5.01 12.53
CA VAL A 121 -6.61 3.60 12.20
C VAL A 121 -7.01 2.76 13.39
N LEU A 122 -8.05 1.94 13.23
CA LEU A 122 -8.53 1.01 14.26
C LEU A 122 -7.87 -0.35 14.07
N ILE A 123 -7.19 -0.81 15.11
CA ILE A 123 -6.50 -2.09 15.15
C ILE A 123 -7.18 -2.96 16.21
N PRO A 124 -7.49 -4.24 15.92
CA PRO A 124 -8.00 -5.14 16.96
C PRO A 124 -6.94 -5.40 18.02
N ALA A 125 -7.35 -5.44 19.30
CA ALA A 125 -6.44 -5.63 20.44
C ALA A 125 -5.66 -6.93 20.41
N GLU A 126 -6.21 -7.95 19.74
CA GLU A 126 -5.59 -9.28 19.61
C GLU A 126 -4.43 -9.33 18.61
N LEU A 127 -4.29 -8.30 17.77
CA LEU A 127 -3.30 -8.29 16.70
C LEU A 127 -1.92 -7.91 17.26
N ASN A 128 -0.98 -8.86 17.17
CA ASN A 128 0.41 -8.55 17.49
C ASN A 128 1.08 -7.87 16.29
N TYR A 129 1.43 -6.61 16.41
CA TYR A 129 2.06 -5.82 15.35
C TYR A 129 3.20 -4.97 15.89
N ASN A 130 4.14 -4.65 15.01
CA ASN A 130 5.21 -3.69 15.31
C ASN A 130 4.69 -2.27 15.01
N ASP A 131 4.57 -1.42 16.05
CA ASP A 131 4.07 -0.05 15.90
C ASP A 131 4.95 0.80 14.95
N TYR A 132 6.26 0.57 14.98
CA TYR A 132 7.19 1.26 14.09
C TYR A 132 6.94 0.93 12.61
N GLU A 133 6.79 -0.35 12.27
CA GLU A 133 6.47 -0.78 10.90
C GLU A 133 5.10 -0.29 10.45
N MET A 134 4.12 -0.31 11.36
CA MET A 134 2.77 0.18 11.07
C MET A 134 2.80 1.66 10.71
N ARG A 135 3.49 2.47 11.52
CA ARG A 135 3.65 3.91 11.27
C ARG A 135 4.41 4.17 9.97
N ALA A 136 5.50 3.46 9.73
CA ALA A 136 6.28 3.59 8.51
C ALA A 136 5.42 3.30 7.26
N LEU A 137 4.57 2.28 7.30
CA LEU A 137 3.69 1.94 6.19
C LEU A 137 2.58 2.99 5.99
N ILE A 138 2.00 3.50 7.07
CA ILE A 138 1.00 4.58 6.99
C ILE A 138 1.65 5.85 6.43
N ASP A 139 2.82 6.21 6.93
CA ASP A 139 3.54 7.42 6.50
C ASP A 139 3.98 7.35 5.03
N PHE A 140 4.29 6.14 4.54
CA PHE A 140 4.63 5.92 3.14
C PHE A 140 3.46 6.18 2.18
N TYR A 141 2.23 5.78 2.55
CA TYR A 141 1.07 5.91 1.67
C TYR A 141 0.22 7.15 1.93
N LYS A 142 0.19 7.69 3.15
CA LYS A 142 -0.66 8.85 3.47
C LYS A 142 -0.25 10.08 2.66
N LEU A 143 -1.17 10.98 2.43
CA LEU A 143 -0.87 12.32 1.92
C LEU A 143 -0.09 13.12 2.97
N ALA A 144 0.91 13.89 2.54
CA ALA A 144 1.86 14.60 3.42
C ALA A 144 1.19 15.52 4.46
N SER A 145 0.06 16.14 4.11
CA SER A 145 -0.68 17.04 5.01
C SER A 145 -1.60 16.32 6.00
N LYS A 146 -1.82 15.00 5.87
CA LYS A 146 -2.79 14.27 6.67
C LYS A 146 -2.20 13.77 7.99
N ARG A 147 -2.92 14.03 9.09
CA ARG A 147 -2.58 13.61 10.44
C ARG A 147 -3.41 12.39 10.82
N TYR A 148 -2.83 11.46 11.51
CA TYR A 148 -3.52 10.23 11.91
C TYR A 148 -3.24 9.85 13.36
N LYS A 149 -4.11 9.02 13.92
CA LYS A 149 -3.94 8.38 15.21
C LYS A 149 -4.22 6.88 15.09
N ILE A 150 -3.45 6.08 15.78
CA ILE A 150 -3.68 4.64 15.89
C ILE A 150 -4.44 4.40 17.19
N GLN A 151 -5.55 3.64 17.13
CA GLN A 151 -6.33 3.22 18.27
C GLN A 151 -6.57 1.72 18.22
N THR A 152 -6.42 1.08 19.36
CA THR A 152 -6.78 -0.33 19.56
C THR A 152 -8.24 -0.43 19.98
N LYS A 153 -8.94 -1.40 19.40
CA LYS A 153 -10.35 -1.65 19.67
C LYS A 153 -10.53 -3.07 20.20
#